data_451bce1a6a7d93be1ee4c4d8a2808729
#
_entry.id   451bce1a6a7d93be1ee4c4d8a2808729
#
_cell.length_a   1.000
_cell.length_b   1.000
_cell.length_c   1.000
_cell.angle_alpha   90.00
_cell.angle_beta   90.00
_cell.angle_gamma   90.00
#
_symmetry.space_group_name_H-M   'P 1'
#
loop_
_entity.id
_entity.type
_entity.pdbx_description
1 polymer ?
#
loop_
_entity_poly.entity_id
_entity_poly.type
_entity_poly.pdbx_seq_one_letter_code
_entity_poly.pdbx_strand_id
1 'polypeptide(L)'
;MLTVIPKPKKTLLWAGGSKKDLLAMPIAMRKDFGVALDIAQQGLTPEGAKLLKGKVAGATQLSEDHQGNTYRAVYTVELEGCIYVLHCFQKKSKKGAETPKPDLDLIEARLKAAKSLHAERKRKNDD
;
A
#
# COMPACT_ATOMS: atom_id res chain seq x y z
N MET A 1 25.44 18.65 -23.44
CA MET A 1 24.02 18.67 -23.06
C MET A 1 23.70 17.49 -22.15
N LEU A 2 23.11 17.77 -21.00
CA LEU A 2 22.78 16.71 -20.05
C LEU A 2 21.44 16.09 -20.41
N THR A 3 21.43 14.76 -20.49
CA THR A 3 20.17 14.02 -20.70
C THR A 3 19.67 13.50 -19.36
N VAL A 4 18.45 13.85 -19.01
CA VAL A 4 17.80 13.34 -17.80
C VAL A 4 17.09 12.05 -18.15
N ILE A 5 17.51 10.96 -17.49
CA ILE A 5 16.86 9.67 -17.65
C ILE A 5 15.89 9.50 -16.47
N PRO A 6 14.56 9.45 -16.71
CA PRO A 6 13.62 9.26 -15.62
C PRO A 6 13.83 7.92 -14.94
N LYS A 7 13.63 7.88 -13.62
CA LYS A 7 13.66 6.60 -12.92
C LYS A 7 12.50 5.73 -13.39
N PRO A 8 12.72 4.41 -13.56
CA PRO A 8 11.63 3.52 -13.87
C PRO A 8 10.57 3.55 -12.78
N LYS A 9 9.32 3.48 -13.19
CA LYS A 9 8.20 3.39 -12.26
C LYS A 9 8.26 2.05 -11.53
N LYS A 10 8.05 2.07 -10.21
CA LYS A 10 8.04 0.85 -9.42
C LYS A 10 6.89 -0.06 -9.82
N THR A 11 7.12 -1.37 -9.74
CA THR A 11 6.10 -2.36 -10.05
C THR A 11 5.07 -2.42 -8.93
N LEU A 12 3.78 -2.37 -9.29
CA LEU A 12 2.69 -2.48 -8.31
C LEU A 12 2.24 -3.93 -8.23
N LEU A 13 2.34 -4.50 -7.03
CA LEU A 13 1.93 -5.88 -6.75
C LEU A 13 0.86 -5.89 -5.66
N TRP A 14 0.01 -6.91 -5.68
CA TRP A 14 -1.14 -6.99 -4.80
C TRP A 14 -1.07 -8.24 -3.93
N ALA A 15 -1.16 -8.09 -2.61
CA ALA A 15 -1.18 -9.21 -1.68
C ALA A 15 -2.62 -9.70 -1.49
N GLY A 16 -2.82 -11.01 -1.52
CA GLY A 16 -4.14 -11.62 -1.29
C GLY A 16 -5.23 -10.99 -2.15
N GLY A 17 -6.37 -10.70 -1.54
CA GLY A 17 -7.50 -10.09 -2.21
C GLY A 17 -7.50 -8.55 -2.22
N SER A 18 -6.36 -7.91 -1.98
CA SER A 18 -6.31 -6.44 -1.83
C SER A 18 -6.79 -5.70 -3.08
N LYS A 19 -6.46 -6.18 -4.28
CA LYS A 19 -6.94 -5.55 -5.51
C LYS A 19 -8.45 -5.67 -5.67
N LYS A 20 -8.98 -6.86 -5.40
CA LYS A 20 -10.44 -7.09 -5.44
C LYS A 20 -11.15 -6.19 -4.45
N ASP A 21 -10.58 -6.05 -3.25
CA ASP A 21 -11.17 -5.21 -2.21
C ASP A 21 -11.15 -3.73 -2.59
N LEU A 22 -10.07 -3.26 -3.22
CA LEU A 22 -10.02 -1.89 -3.73
C LEU A 22 -11.09 -1.68 -4.81
N LEU A 23 -11.21 -2.61 -5.74
CA LEU A 23 -12.18 -2.50 -6.84
C LEU A 23 -13.63 -2.58 -6.36
N ALA A 24 -13.88 -3.09 -5.15
CA ALA A 24 -15.21 -3.11 -4.55
C ALA A 24 -15.59 -1.80 -3.86
N MET A 25 -14.65 -0.87 -3.72
CA MET A 25 -14.91 0.44 -3.11
C MET A 25 -15.69 1.35 -4.06
N PRO A 26 -16.31 2.44 -3.53
CA PRO A 26 -16.92 3.45 -4.38
C PRO A 26 -15.94 4.00 -5.42
N ILE A 27 -16.44 4.39 -6.57
CA ILE A 27 -15.61 4.88 -7.69
C ILE A 27 -14.68 6.01 -7.24
N ALA A 28 -15.16 6.95 -6.42
CA ALA A 28 -14.34 8.05 -5.93
C ALA A 28 -13.12 7.53 -5.15
N MET A 29 -13.31 6.50 -4.33
CA MET A 29 -12.23 5.92 -3.53
C MET A 29 -11.23 5.17 -4.40
N ARG A 30 -11.73 4.44 -5.41
CA ARG A 30 -10.85 3.75 -6.35
C ARG A 30 -9.95 4.74 -7.10
N LYS A 31 -10.51 5.88 -7.49
CA LYS A 31 -9.73 6.93 -8.17
C LYS A 31 -8.69 7.54 -7.24
N ASP A 32 -9.10 7.91 -6.03
CA ASP A 32 -8.19 8.55 -5.07
C ASP A 32 -7.02 7.65 -4.69
N PHE A 33 -7.30 6.39 -4.36
CA PHE A 33 -6.24 5.44 -4.03
C PHE A 33 -5.40 5.07 -5.26
N GLY A 34 -6.02 5.00 -6.44
CA GLY A 34 -5.29 4.75 -7.68
C GLY A 34 -4.27 5.84 -7.97
N VAL A 35 -4.65 7.10 -7.82
CA VAL A 35 -3.74 8.24 -7.99
C VAL A 35 -2.64 8.19 -6.93
N ALA A 36 -2.99 7.92 -5.67
CA ALA A 36 -2.01 7.87 -4.60
C ALA A 36 -0.99 6.74 -4.81
N LEU A 37 -1.45 5.57 -5.23
CA LEU A 37 -0.55 4.44 -5.51
C LEU A 37 0.35 4.75 -6.72
N ASP A 38 -0.16 5.45 -7.71
CA ASP A 38 0.66 5.88 -8.84
C ASP A 38 1.77 6.84 -8.40
N ILE A 39 1.45 7.77 -7.50
CA ILE A 39 2.45 8.68 -6.90
C ILE A 39 3.51 7.87 -6.15
N ALA A 40 3.09 6.86 -5.38
CA ALA A 40 4.01 5.99 -4.65
C ALA A 40 4.91 5.20 -5.61
N GLN A 41 4.38 4.73 -6.74
CA GLN A 41 5.17 4.03 -7.75
C GLN A 41 6.26 4.92 -8.36
N GLN A 42 6.05 6.22 -8.38
CA GLN A 42 7.03 7.18 -8.86
C GLN A 42 8.11 7.49 -7.82
N GLY A 43 8.06 6.87 -6.65
CA GLY A 43 9.01 7.11 -5.57
C GLY A 43 8.67 8.32 -4.71
N LEU A 44 7.49 8.89 -4.90
CA LEU A 44 7.03 10.05 -4.14
C LEU A 44 6.09 9.62 -3.02
N THR A 45 5.89 10.51 -2.04
CA THR A 45 5.00 10.24 -0.92
C THR A 45 3.65 10.91 -1.16
N PRO A 46 2.55 10.13 -1.25
CA PRO A 46 1.22 10.72 -1.40
C PRO A 46 0.87 11.60 -0.20
N GLU A 47 0.07 12.63 -0.45
CA GLU A 47 -0.42 13.49 0.62
C GLU A 47 -1.24 12.68 1.63
N GLY A 48 -0.99 12.90 2.92
CA GLY A 48 -1.69 12.22 3.99
C GLY A 48 -1.21 10.80 4.28
N ALA A 49 -0.16 10.34 3.59
CA ALA A 49 0.39 9.02 3.85
C ALA A 49 1.03 8.96 5.24
N LYS A 50 0.72 7.89 5.98
CA LYS A 50 1.19 7.73 7.36
C LYS A 50 1.99 6.43 7.48
N LEU A 51 3.22 6.56 7.99
CA LEU A 51 4.04 5.39 8.30
C LEU A 51 3.47 4.65 9.51
N LEU A 52 3.29 3.36 9.39
CA LEU A 52 2.83 2.53 10.49
C LEU A 52 4.02 2.08 11.33
N LYS A 53 3.75 1.71 12.59
CA LYS A 53 4.79 1.37 13.56
C LYS A 53 4.54 -0.02 14.14
N GLY A 54 5.49 -0.48 14.98
CA GLY A 54 5.37 -1.75 15.69
C GLY A 54 5.41 -2.94 14.76
N LYS A 55 4.47 -3.86 14.91
CA LYS A 55 4.43 -5.11 14.14
C LYS A 55 4.23 -4.90 12.64
N VAL A 56 3.72 -3.75 12.25
CA VAL A 56 3.48 -3.40 10.85
C VAL A 56 4.43 -2.31 10.36
N ALA A 57 5.54 -2.12 11.05
CA ALA A 57 6.58 -1.18 10.62
C ALA A 57 7.09 -1.55 9.22
N GLY A 58 7.24 -0.56 8.37
CA GLY A 58 7.58 -0.77 6.96
C GLY A 58 6.37 -0.65 6.03
N ALA A 59 5.17 -0.57 6.60
CA ALA A 59 3.96 -0.33 5.85
C ALA A 59 3.54 1.14 5.97
N THR A 60 2.90 1.64 4.92
CA THR A 60 2.38 3.01 4.85
C THR A 60 0.87 2.94 4.62
N GLN A 61 0.13 3.79 5.31
CA GLN A 61 -1.33 3.81 5.25
C GLN A 61 -1.85 5.08 4.62
N LEU A 62 -2.79 4.92 3.69
CA LEU A 62 -3.59 5.99 3.14
C LEU A 62 -4.99 5.92 3.73
N SER A 63 -5.59 7.07 4.04
CA SER A 63 -6.97 7.15 4.54
C SER A 63 -7.73 8.21 3.75
N GLU A 64 -8.94 7.87 3.35
CA GLU A 64 -9.84 8.78 2.64
C GLU A 64 -11.25 8.65 3.20
N ASP A 65 -11.92 9.78 3.39
CA ASP A 65 -13.31 9.81 3.85
C ASP A 65 -14.25 9.98 2.67
N HIS A 66 -15.37 9.27 2.70
CA HIS A 66 -16.37 9.36 1.65
C HIS A 66 -17.75 9.06 2.24
N GLN A 67 -18.65 10.04 2.17
CA GLN A 67 -20.03 9.90 2.64
C GLN A 67 -20.14 9.33 4.07
N GLY A 68 -19.32 9.87 4.98
CA GLY A 68 -19.34 9.46 6.39
C GLY A 68 -18.58 8.19 6.71
N ASN A 69 -17.99 7.54 5.72
CA ASN A 69 -17.18 6.33 5.89
C ASN A 69 -15.72 6.61 5.65
N THR A 70 -14.85 5.89 6.34
CA THR A 70 -13.41 5.99 6.16
C THR A 70 -12.91 4.74 5.45
N TYR A 71 -12.18 4.94 4.36
CA TYR A 71 -11.54 3.87 3.59
C TYR A 71 -10.03 3.96 3.74
N ARG A 72 -9.37 2.82 3.74
CA ARG A 72 -7.92 2.76 3.91
C ARG A 72 -7.27 1.82 2.91
N ALA A 73 -6.05 2.19 2.51
CA ALA A 73 -5.19 1.34 1.70
C ALA A 73 -3.81 1.32 2.34
N VAL A 74 -3.24 0.13 2.51
CA VAL A 74 -1.94 -0.05 3.15
C VAL A 74 -0.99 -0.71 2.17
N TYR A 75 0.21 -0.15 2.03
CA TYR A 75 1.20 -0.61 1.07
C TYR A 75 2.61 -0.49 1.63
N THR A 76 3.58 -1.09 0.94
CA THR A 76 4.99 -0.99 1.34
C THR A 76 5.78 -0.14 0.34
N VAL A 77 6.80 0.58 0.82
CA VAL A 77 7.73 1.31 -0.03
C VAL A 77 9.18 0.89 0.17
N GLU A 78 9.43 0.02 1.16
CA GLU A 78 10.80 -0.37 1.53
C GLU A 78 11.40 -1.46 0.65
N LEU A 79 10.59 -2.08 -0.20
CA LEU A 79 11.04 -3.19 -1.03
C LEU A 79 11.46 -2.65 -2.40
N GLU A 80 12.74 -2.73 -2.69
CA GLU A 80 13.35 -2.12 -3.85
C GLU A 80 12.62 -2.45 -5.16
N GLY A 81 12.25 -1.40 -5.89
CA GLY A 81 11.62 -1.53 -7.21
C GLY A 81 10.16 -1.93 -7.21
N CYS A 82 9.57 -2.18 -6.04
CA CYS A 82 8.19 -2.69 -5.94
C CYS A 82 7.38 -1.95 -4.88
N ILE A 83 6.09 -1.84 -5.15
CA ILE A 83 5.08 -1.43 -4.16
C ILE A 83 4.15 -2.63 -3.99
N TYR A 84 4.05 -3.16 -2.79
CA TYR A 84 3.10 -4.24 -2.46
C TYR A 84 1.91 -3.63 -1.74
N VAL A 85 0.73 -3.71 -2.36
CA VAL A 85 -0.50 -3.31 -1.68
C VAL A 85 -0.92 -4.46 -0.78
N LEU A 86 -0.93 -4.23 0.52
CA LEU A 86 -1.15 -5.26 1.53
C LEU A 86 -2.63 -5.44 1.86
N HIS A 87 -3.37 -4.34 1.99
CA HIS A 87 -4.77 -4.42 2.43
C HIS A 87 -5.52 -3.15 2.03
N CYS A 88 -6.73 -3.33 1.52
CA CYS A 88 -7.64 -2.24 1.19
C CYS A 88 -8.96 -2.54 1.87
N PHE A 89 -9.46 -1.60 2.69
CA PHE A 89 -10.63 -1.89 3.52
C PHE A 89 -11.37 -0.62 3.93
N GLN A 90 -12.62 -0.81 4.32
CA GLN A 90 -13.41 0.23 4.97
C GLN A 90 -13.21 0.07 6.47
N LYS A 91 -12.82 1.16 7.14
CA LYS A 91 -12.67 1.15 8.58
C LYS A 91 -14.06 1.10 9.22
N LYS A 92 -14.33 0.04 9.96
CA LYS A 92 -15.64 -0.18 10.58
C LYS A 92 -15.78 0.36 11.99
N SER A 93 -14.66 0.67 12.65
CA SER A 93 -14.68 1.29 13.97
C SER A 93 -14.92 2.78 13.85
N LYS A 94 -15.90 3.30 14.58
CA LYS A 94 -16.23 4.73 14.57
C LYS A 94 -15.39 5.56 15.53
N LYS A 95 -14.56 4.94 16.36
CA LYS A 95 -13.76 5.64 17.36
C LYS A 95 -12.28 5.64 17.01
N GLY A 96 -11.70 6.83 16.98
CA GLY A 96 -10.28 7.03 16.87
C GLY A 96 -9.69 6.78 15.47
N ALA A 97 -8.42 7.09 15.35
CA ALA A 97 -7.67 6.93 14.11
C ALA A 97 -7.03 5.55 13.99
N GLU A 98 -7.18 4.69 14.99
CA GLU A 98 -6.52 3.40 15.04
C GLU A 98 -7.08 2.40 14.04
N THR A 99 -6.19 1.61 13.47
CA THR A 99 -6.56 0.50 12.61
C THR A 99 -7.07 -0.65 13.48
N PRO A 100 -8.26 -1.23 13.18
CA PRO A 100 -8.78 -2.35 13.97
C PRO A 100 -7.81 -3.53 13.98
N LYS A 101 -7.80 -4.27 15.10
CA LYS A 101 -6.87 -5.38 15.29
C LYS A 101 -6.93 -6.46 14.19
N PRO A 102 -8.11 -6.92 13.73
CA PRO A 102 -8.15 -7.90 12.64
C PRO A 102 -7.46 -7.40 11.38
N ASP A 103 -7.59 -6.12 11.07
CA ASP A 103 -6.92 -5.53 9.91
C ASP A 103 -5.42 -5.44 10.14
N LEU A 104 -4.98 -5.08 11.34
CA LEU A 104 -3.56 -5.07 11.69
C LEU A 104 -2.93 -6.45 11.57
N ASP A 105 -3.61 -7.48 12.05
CA ASP A 105 -3.12 -8.86 11.97
C ASP A 105 -2.96 -9.31 10.51
N LEU A 106 -3.91 -8.95 9.67
CA LEU A 106 -3.86 -9.28 8.24
C LEU A 106 -2.72 -8.53 7.55
N ILE A 107 -2.56 -7.25 7.85
CA ILE A 107 -1.47 -6.43 7.31
C ILE A 107 -0.11 -7.03 7.73
N GLU A 108 0.04 -7.41 8.99
CA GLU A 108 1.28 -8.02 9.48
C GLU A 108 1.62 -9.30 8.72
N ALA A 109 0.64 -10.19 8.56
CA ALA A 109 0.84 -11.45 7.84
C ALA A 109 1.23 -11.20 6.38
N ARG A 110 0.53 -10.30 5.72
CA ARG A 110 0.82 -9.98 4.31
C ARG A 110 2.13 -9.24 4.13
N LEU A 111 2.53 -8.41 5.11
CA LEU A 111 3.82 -7.75 5.08
C LEU A 111 4.96 -8.75 5.16
N LYS A 112 4.86 -9.74 6.06
CA LYS A 112 5.84 -10.80 6.16
C LYS A 112 5.94 -11.61 4.86
N ALA A 113 4.78 -11.95 4.29
CA ALA A 113 4.74 -12.68 3.04
C ALA A 113 5.34 -11.87 1.89
N ALA A 114 5.08 -10.57 1.83
CA ALA A 114 5.63 -9.68 0.81
C ALA A 114 7.15 -9.60 0.91
N LYS A 115 7.68 -9.48 2.12
CA LYS A 115 9.12 -9.43 2.35
C LYS A 115 9.80 -10.71 1.89
N SER A 116 9.22 -11.87 2.20
CA SER A 116 9.76 -13.17 1.80
C SER A 116 9.72 -13.33 0.29
N LEU A 117 8.59 -13.00 -0.32
CA LEU A 117 8.43 -13.08 -1.79
C LEU A 117 9.40 -12.14 -2.50
N HIS A 118 9.57 -10.94 -1.96
CA HIS A 118 10.49 -9.97 -2.55
C HIS A 118 11.94 -10.45 -2.50
N ALA A 119 12.36 -11.03 -1.37
CA ALA A 119 13.71 -11.60 -1.23
C ALA A 119 13.94 -12.70 -2.26
N GLU A 120 12.94 -13.56 -2.53
CA GLU A 120 13.01 -14.58 -3.56
C GLU A 120 13.13 -14.00 -4.95
N ARG A 121 12.32 -13.01 -5.27
CA ARG A 121 12.36 -12.34 -6.58
C ARG A 121 13.73 -11.70 -6.82
N LYS A 122 14.28 -11.03 -5.81
CA LYS A 122 15.58 -10.39 -5.90
C LYS A 122 16.69 -11.42 -6.12
N ARG A 123 16.65 -12.53 -5.40
CA ARG A 123 17.64 -13.61 -5.56
C ARG A 123 17.61 -14.21 -6.96
N LYS A 124 16.42 -14.42 -7.53
CA LYS A 124 16.27 -14.94 -8.89
C LYS A 124 16.81 -13.98 -9.96
N ASN A 125 16.64 -12.67 -9.72
CA ASN A 125 17.12 -11.66 -10.66
C ASN A 125 18.64 -11.45 -10.60
N ASP A 126 19.26 -11.78 -9.46
CA ASP A 126 20.70 -11.65 -9.27
C ASP A 126 21.50 -12.85 -9.83
N ASP A 127 20.82 -13.94 -10.17
CA ASP A 127 21.45 -15.09 -10.81
C ASP A 127 21.55 -14.84 -12.36
#